data_73741143f335bd81c7f06dc6fb8c9952
#
_entry.id   73741143f335bd81c7f06dc6fb8c9952
#
_cell.length_a   1.000
_cell.length_b   1.000
_cell.length_c   1.000
_cell.angle_alpha   90.00
_cell.angle_beta   90.00
_cell.angle_gamma   90.00
#
_symmetry.space_group_name_H-M   'P 1'
#
loop_
_entity.id
_entity.type
_entity.pdbx_description
1 polymer ?
#
loop_
_entity_poly.entity_id
_entity_poly.type
_entity_poly.pdbx_seq_one_letter_code
_entity_poly.pdbx_strand_id
1 'polypeptide(L)'
;GKGHKVEASLLGSALDLQQEALGYYMNGGQFTERPSTGLSTRLHQSPYGVYQTKDGCLTLGATSVDKLQVMFTPGCMDGYTEEDQMFKRIEFDQIVCQEMKKKTTAEWMKIFDEHGIWYAPVNDYDTMLEDPQVKYNNNILTMHHPVAGDVRVVGHANKYDGKNIEIRKLPPKLGESTQEILKKLGYSEETIKKYKENGIVNWE
;
A
#
# COMPACT_ATOMS: atom_id res chain seq x y z
N GLY A 1 8.84 22.51 -24.74
CA GLY A 1 7.96 21.35 -24.79
C GLY A 1 6.50 21.80 -24.94
N LYS A 2 5.66 20.92 -25.48
CA LYS A 2 4.21 21.18 -25.54
C LYS A 2 3.55 20.43 -24.40
N GLY A 3 2.67 21.11 -23.65
CA GLY A 3 1.83 20.49 -22.66
C GLY A 3 0.73 19.64 -23.33
N HIS A 4 0.23 18.65 -22.59
CA HIS A 4 -0.87 17.79 -23.01
C HIS A 4 -2.01 17.88 -21.98
N LYS A 5 -3.27 17.82 -22.47
CA LYS A 5 -4.41 17.59 -21.59
C LYS A 5 -4.39 16.12 -21.18
N VAL A 6 -4.40 15.86 -19.88
CA VAL A 6 -4.46 14.51 -19.30
C VAL A 6 -5.81 14.35 -18.64
N GLU A 7 -6.52 13.29 -18.96
CA GLU A 7 -7.78 12.91 -18.34
C GLU A 7 -7.62 11.55 -17.66
N ALA A 8 -8.06 11.45 -16.42
CA ALA A 8 -8.06 10.22 -15.64
C ALA A 8 -9.47 10.00 -15.07
N SER A 9 -9.90 8.75 -15.02
CA SER A 9 -11.17 8.37 -14.39
C SER A 9 -10.95 7.32 -13.31
N LEU A 10 -11.77 7.33 -12.28
CA LEU A 10 -11.73 6.32 -11.22
C LEU A 10 -11.94 4.91 -11.77
N LEU A 11 -12.88 4.75 -12.70
CA LEU A 11 -13.13 3.44 -13.34
C LEU A 11 -11.91 2.95 -14.11
N GLY A 12 -11.31 3.82 -14.95
CA GLY A 12 -10.09 3.46 -15.70
C GLY A 12 -8.95 3.06 -14.78
N SER A 13 -8.71 3.82 -13.73
CA SER A 13 -7.67 3.52 -12.75
C SER A 13 -7.95 2.21 -11.98
N ALA A 14 -9.21 1.92 -11.64
CA ALA A 14 -9.57 0.66 -10.99
C ALA A 14 -9.38 -0.56 -11.91
N LEU A 15 -9.64 -0.41 -13.21
CA LEU A 15 -9.38 -1.46 -14.20
C LEU A 15 -7.87 -1.67 -14.40
N ASP A 16 -7.09 -0.60 -14.44
CA ASP A 16 -5.62 -0.65 -14.55
C ASP A 16 -4.98 -1.39 -13.37
N LEU A 17 -5.43 -1.14 -12.15
CA LEU A 17 -5.00 -1.87 -10.94
C LEU A 17 -5.31 -3.37 -10.99
N GLN A 18 -6.25 -3.80 -11.81
CA GLN A 18 -6.62 -5.21 -11.99
C GLN A 18 -6.06 -5.82 -13.28
N GLN A 19 -5.10 -5.18 -13.92
CA GLN A 19 -4.56 -5.56 -15.23
C GLN A 19 -4.19 -7.04 -15.32
N GLU A 20 -3.53 -7.60 -14.33
CA GLU A 20 -3.15 -9.01 -14.29
C GLU A 20 -4.37 -9.93 -14.28
N ALA A 21 -5.29 -9.71 -13.32
CA ALA A 21 -6.48 -10.53 -13.15
C ALA A 21 -7.43 -10.46 -14.36
N LEU A 22 -7.68 -9.25 -14.84
CA LEU A 22 -8.52 -9.02 -16.02
C LEU A 22 -7.87 -9.57 -17.28
N GLY A 23 -6.57 -9.36 -17.46
CA GLY A 23 -5.82 -9.89 -18.60
C GLY A 23 -5.89 -11.40 -18.67
N TYR A 24 -5.70 -12.08 -17.54
CA TYR A 24 -5.84 -13.53 -17.43
C TYR A 24 -7.26 -14.01 -17.80
N TYR A 25 -8.27 -13.42 -17.15
CA TYR A 25 -9.69 -13.80 -17.38
C TYR A 25 -10.15 -13.56 -18.82
N MET A 26 -9.87 -12.39 -19.40
CA MET A 26 -10.28 -12.04 -20.76
C MET A 26 -9.63 -12.91 -21.84
N ASN A 27 -8.50 -13.54 -21.55
CA ASN A 27 -7.80 -14.43 -22.48
C ASN A 27 -8.04 -15.93 -22.17
N GLY A 28 -9.16 -16.27 -21.54
CA GLY A 28 -9.60 -17.65 -21.33
C GLY A 28 -9.09 -18.30 -20.06
N GLY A 29 -8.41 -17.57 -19.20
CA GLY A 29 -7.97 -18.04 -17.91
C GLY A 29 -9.14 -18.40 -16.97
N GLN A 30 -8.97 -19.45 -16.20
CA GLN A 30 -9.95 -19.93 -15.22
C GLN A 30 -9.47 -19.62 -13.81
N PHE A 31 -10.26 -18.87 -13.04
CA PHE A 31 -9.95 -18.66 -11.62
C PHE A 31 -10.28 -19.90 -10.80
N THR A 32 -9.38 -20.26 -9.89
CA THR A 32 -9.69 -21.24 -8.83
C THR A 32 -10.74 -20.68 -7.87
N GLU A 33 -11.32 -21.54 -7.03
CA GLU A 33 -12.18 -21.08 -5.95
C GLU A 33 -11.42 -20.11 -5.02
N ARG A 34 -12.16 -19.19 -4.42
CA ARG A 34 -11.57 -18.27 -3.44
C ARG A 34 -11.21 -19.05 -2.18
N PRO A 35 -9.95 -19.03 -1.72
CA PRO A 35 -9.55 -19.67 -0.49
C PRO A 35 -10.34 -19.15 0.72
N SER A 36 -10.58 -20.03 1.71
CA SER A 36 -11.28 -19.69 2.95
C SER A 36 -10.57 -18.64 3.80
N THR A 37 -9.28 -18.48 3.63
CA THR A 37 -8.45 -17.47 4.28
C THR A 37 -8.81 -16.03 3.90
N GLY A 38 -9.51 -15.84 2.79
CA GLY A 38 -10.03 -14.55 2.32
C GLY A 38 -8.98 -13.56 1.78
N LEU A 39 -7.71 -13.76 2.07
CA LEU A 39 -6.61 -12.83 1.75
C LEU A 39 -5.54 -13.45 0.84
N SER A 40 -5.86 -14.53 0.17
CA SER A 40 -4.99 -15.21 -0.78
C SER A 40 -5.46 -14.93 -2.22
N THR A 41 -4.52 -14.80 -3.15
CA THR A 41 -4.85 -14.58 -4.56
C THR A 41 -5.44 -15.85 -5.21
N ARG A 42 -6.30 -15.68 -6.21
CA ARG A 42 -6.86 -16.77 -7.02
C ARG A 42 -6.04 -17.06 -8.28
N LEU A 43 -5.02 -16.26 -8.53
CA LEU A 43 -4.19 -16.35 -9.74
C LEU A 43 -2.94 -17.20 -9.57
N HIS A 44 -2.42 -17.26 -8.34
CA HIS A 44 -1.15 -17.89 -8.05
C HIS A 44 -1.36 -19.15 -7.21
N GLN A 45 -0.40 -20.06 -7.25
CA GLN A 45 -0.35 -21.24 -6.39
C GLN A 45 -0.25 -20.87 -4.90
N SER A 46 -0.64 -21.76 -4.00
CA SER A 46 -0.43 -21.58 -2.56
C SER A 46 1.01 -22.00 -2.17
N PRO A 47 1.67 -21.31 -1.22
CA PRO A 47 1.18 -20.11 -0.54
C PRO A 47 1.39 -18.84 -1.37
N TYR A 48 0.39 -17.99 -1.41
CA TYR A 48 0.51 -16.65 -1.97
C TYR A 48 -0.59 -15.75 -1.39
N GLY A 49 -0.31 -15.11 -0.26
CA GLY A 49 -1.33 -14.34 0.44
C GLY A 49 -0.90 -13.90 1.83
N VAL A 50 -1.88 -13.54 2.66
CA VAL A 50 -1.68 -13.14 4.06
C VAL A 50 -2.07 -14.29 4.98
N TYR A 51 -1.17 -14.66 5.87
CA TYR A 51 -1.32 -15.77 6.81
C TYR A 51 -1.18 -15.29 8.25
N GLN A 52 -2.12 -15.73 9.10
CA GLN A 52 -2.08 -15.41 10.51
C GLN A 52 -0.99 -16.23 11.21
N THR A 53 -0.14 -15.56 11.96
CA THR A 53 0.83 -16.14 12.87
C THR A 53 0.24 -16.24 14.29
N LYS A 54 1.05 -16.65 15.27
CA LYS A 54 0.60 -16.72 16.67
C LYS A 54 0.25 -15.34 17.25
N ASP A 55 0.88 -14.27 16.78
CA ASP A 55 0.81 -12.92 17.35
C ASP A 55 0.58 -11.78 16.33
N GLY A 56 0.42 -12.12 15.04
CA GLY A 56 0.24 -11.14 13.99
C GLY A 56 -0.08 -11.78 12.65
N CYS A 57 0.38 -11.16 11.56
CA CYS A 57 0.21 -11.66 10.20
C CYS A 57 1.48 -11.45 9.38
N LEU A 58 1.74 -12.37 8.47
CA LEU A 58 2.77 -12.27 7.43
C LEU A 58 2.16 -12.48 6.04
N THR A 59 2.67 -11.75 5.06
CA THR A 59 2.48 -12.11 3.66
C THR A 59 3.51 -13.16 3.28
N LEU A 60 3.12 -14.13 2.45
CA LEU A 60 4.02 -15.09 1.81
C LEU A 60 3.90 -14.97 0.30
N GLY A 61 5.04 -15.00 -0.38
CA GLY A 61 5.13 -15.23 -1.81
C GLY A 61 5.16 -16.72 -2.16
N ALA A 62 5.19 -17.02 -3.44
CA ALA A 62 5.29 -18.39 -3.93
C ALA A 62 6.52 -19.11 -3.32
N THR A 63 6.28 -20.25 -2.71
CA THR A 63 7.29 -21.07 -2.03
C THR A 63 7.10 -22.53 -2.42
N SER A 64 8.18 -23.21 -2.80
CA SER A 64 8.14 -24.62 -3.21
C SER A 64 7.77 -25.56 -2.06
N VAL A 65 7.22 -26.72 -2.39
CA VAL A 65 6.85 -27.75 -1.42
C VAL A 65 8.05 -28.20 -0.60
N ASP A 66 9.20 -28.43 -1.25
CA ASP A 66 10.44 -28.85 -0.59
C ASP A 66 10.87 -27.87 0.51
N LYS A 67 10.80 -26.56 0.26
CA LYS A 67 11.12 -25.55 1.27
C LYS A 67 10.13 -25.58 2.43
N LEU A 68 8.84 -25.73 2.14
CA LEU A 68 7.80 -25.81 3.18
C LEU A 68 7.99 -27.04 4.05
N GLN A 69 8.35 -28.22 3.48
CA GLN A 69 8.64 -29.43 4.22
C GLN A 69 9.76 -29.26 5.25
N VAL A 70 10.78 -28.47 4.93
CA VAL A 70 11.90 -28.21 5.85
C VAL A 70 11.50 -27.28 7.00
N MET A 71 10.61 -26.32 6.75
CA MET A 71 10.25 -25.27 7.71
C MET A 71 9.06 -25.62 8.59
N PHE A 72 8.16 -26.46 8.09
CA PHE A 72 6.92 -26.85 8.75
C PHE A 72 7.08 -28.12 9.58
N THR A 73 6.02 -28.50 10.27
CA THR A 73 6.01 -29.76 11.03
C THR A 73 6.31 -30.94 10.11
N PRO A 74 7.29 -31.81 10.46
CA PRO A 74 7.58 -32.98 9.66
C PRO A 74 6.34 -33.79 9.33
N GLY A 75 6.20 -34.18 8.06
CA GLY A 75 5.11 -35.00 7.57
C GLY A 75 3.83 -34.24 7.16
N CYS A 76 3.67 -32.95 7.50
CA CYS A 76 2.43 -32.22 7.16
C CYS A 76 2.27 -31.94 5.66
N MET A 77 3.36 -32.00 4.89
CA MET A 77 3.39 -31.84 3.44
C MET A 77 3.69 -33.14 2.69
N ASP A 78 3.70 -34.29 3.38
CA ASP A 78 4.00 -35.57 2.74
C ASP A 78 2.95 -35.91 1.67
N GLY A 79 3.44 -36.31 0.50
CA GLY A 79 2.60 -36.66 -0.64
C GLY A 79 2.06 -35.50 -1.46
N TYR A 80 2.35 -34.25 -1.05
CA TYR A 80 2.05 -33.08 -1.87
C TYR A 80 3.16 -32.79 -2.88
N THR A 81 2.75 -32.35 -4.07
CA THR A 81 3.63 -31.95 -5.17
C THR A 81 3.47 -30.48 -5.50
N GLU A 82 4.35 -29.94 -6.33
CA GLU A 82 4.24 -28.58 -6.84
C GLU A 82 2.91 -28.33 -7.59
N GLU A 83 2.37 -29.35 -8.27
CA GLU A 83 1.08 -29.25 -8.96
C GLU A 83 -0.08 -29.11 -7.96
N ASP A 84 0.00 -29.75 -6.80
CA ASP A 84 -1.03 -29.70 -5.75
C ASP A 84 -1.18 -28.30 -5.16
N GLN A 85 -0.14 -27.49 -5.19
CA GLN A 85 -0.20 -26.07 -4.80
C GLN A 85 -1.24 -25.28 -5.61
N MET A 86 -1.51 -25.69 -6.84
CA MET A 86 -2.53 -25.09 -7.71
C MET A 86 -3.84 -25.89 -7.69
N PHE A 87 -3.77 -27.21 -7.89
CA PHE A 87 -4.96 -28.05 -8.10
C PHE A 87 -5.65 -28.47 -6.80
N LYS A 88 -4.91 -28.61 -5.69
CA LYS A 88 -5.46 -28.84 -4.35
C LYS A 88 -5.29 -27.61 -3.45
N ARG A 89 -5.36 -26.45 -4.04
CA ARG A 89 -5.00 -25.18 -3.43
C ARG A 89 -5.69 -24.93 -2.09
N ILE A 90 -6.98 -25.23 -1.96
CA ILE A 90 -7.75 -24.97 -0.72
C ILE A 90 -7.21 -25.83 0.42
N GLU A 91 -6.98 -27.11 0.16
CA GLU A 91 -6.44 -28.06 1.13
C GLU A 91 -5.01 -27.67 1.53
N PHE A 92 -4.18 -27.36 0.54
CA PHE A 92 -2.81 -26.91 0.73
C PHE A 92 -2.74 -25.63 1.57
N ASP A 93 -3.56 -24.64 1.26
CA ASP A 93 -3.66 -23.36 1.98
C ASP A 93 -4.11 -23.56 3.44
N GLN A 94 -4.98 -24.53 3.71
CA GLN A 94 -5.40 -24.89 5.08
C GLN A 94 -4.22 -25.41 5.91
N ILE A 95 -3.35 -26.24 5.32
CA ILE A 95 -2.14 -26.73 6.00
C ILE A 95 -1.21 -25.55 6.30
N VAL A 96 -0.94 -24.69 5.31
CA VAL A 96 -0.11 -23.50 5.50
C VAL A 96 -0.66 -22.63 6.63
N CYS A 97 -1.97 -22.38 6.66
CA CYS A 97 -2.61 -21.60 7.71
C CYS A 97 -2.46 -22.20 9.11
N GLN A 98 -2.52 -23.54 9.22
CA GLN A 98 -2.33 -24.23 10.50
C GLN A 98 -0.89 -24.14 10.97
N GLU A 99 0.08 -24.33 10.05
CA GLU A 99 1.50 -24.25 10.37
C GLU A 99 1.91 -22.83 10.77
N MET A 100 1.46 -21.82 10.03
CA MET A 100 1.78 -20.42 10.32
C MET A 100 1.36 -19.98 11.72
N LYS A 101 0.25 -20.49 12.25
CA LYS A 101 -0.23 -20.17 13.61
C LYS A 101 0.63 -20.72 14.74
N LYS A 102 1.56 -21.64 14.46
CA LYS A 102 2.36 -22.33 15.49
C LYS A 102 3.48 -21.47 16.05
N LYS A 103 3.95 -20.47 15.30
CA LYS A 103 5.09 -19.61 15.70
C LYS A 103 4.68 -18.15 15.62
N THR A 104 5.44 -17.32 16.33
CA THR A 104 5.32 -15.86 16.27
C THR A 104 5.79 -15.32 14.93
N THR A 105 5.39 -14.08 14.62
CA THR A 105 5.84 -13.36 13.44
C THR A 105 7.36 -13.29 13.37
N ALA A 106 8.01 -12.93 14.49
CA ALA A 106 9.46 -12.82 14.56
C ALA A 106 10.20 -14.17 14.37
N GLU A 107 9.66 -15.26 14.92
CA GLU A 107 10.22 -16.61 14.72
C GLU A 107 10.12 -17.02 13.25
N TRP A 108 8.99 -16.77 12.59
CA TRP A 108 8.83 -17.06 11.17
C TRP A 108 9.74 -16.22 10.29
N MET A 109 9.86 -14.92 10.55
CA MET A 109 10.76 -14.03 9.81
C MET A 109 12.20 -14.55 9.81
N LYS A 110 12.69 -14.99 10.96
CA LYS A 110 14.04 -15.57 11.06
C LYS A 110 14.18 -16.84 10.22
N ILE A 111 13.20 -17.78 10.29
CA ILE A 111 13.20 -19.00 9.50
C ILE A 111 13.15 -18.68 8.00
N PHE A 112 12.34 -17.73 7.60
CA PHE A 112 12.19 -17.35 6.21
C PHE A 112 13.44 -16.69 5.64
N ASP A 113 14.14 -15.86 6.42
CA ASP A 113 15.44 -15.30 6.05
C ASP A 113 16.48 -16.40 5.83
N GLU A 114 16.56 -17.38 6.73
CA GLU A 114 17.49 -18.51 6.64
C GLU A 114 17.25 -19.38 5.37
N HIS A 115 15.99 -19.46 4.89
CA HIS A 115 15.62 -20.28 3.74
C HIS A 115 15.40 -19.48 2.45
N GLY A 116 15.60 -18.17 2.48
CA GLY A 116 15.41 -17.28 1.32
C GLY A 116 13.97 -17.28 0.80
N ILE A 117 13.00 -17.18 1.71
CA ILE A 117 11.57 -17.07 1.39
C ILE A 117 11.18 -15.62 1.23
N TRP A 118 10.31 -15.34 0.28
CA TRP A 118 9.72 -14.01 0.10
C TRP A 118 8.55 -13.82 1.05
N TYR A 119 8.70 -12.91 1.96
CA TYR A 119 7.69 -12.55 2.93
C TYR A 119 7.74 -11.05 3.27
N ALA A 120 6.69 -10.56 3.90
CA ALA A 120 6.71 -9.26 4.59
C ALA A 120 5.76 -9.30 5.79
N PRO A 121 6.08 -8.59 6.90
CA PRO A 121 5.14 -8.41 7.99
C PRO A 121 3.97 -7.53 7.51
N VAL A 122 2.78 -7.80 8.05
CA VAL A 122 1.62 -6.91 7.87
C VAL A 122 1.66 -5.87 8.98
N ASN A 123 2.08 -4.68 8.64
CA ASN A 123 2.20 -3.57 9.56
C ASN A 123 0.87 -2.83 9.75
N ASP A 124 0.58 -2.40 10.97
CA ASP A 124 -0.38 -1.33 11.25
C ASP A 124 0.27 0.05 11.03
N TYR A 125 -0.47 1.12 11.29
CA TYR A 125 0.07 2.47 11.10
C TYR A 125 1.22 2.79 12.07
N ASP A 126 1.17 2.30 13.30
CA ASP A 126 2.20 2.59 14.30
C ASP A 126 3.51 1.89 13.93
N THR A 127 3.44 0.60 13.61
CA THR A 127 4.61 -0.18 13.17
C THR A 127 5.17 0.31 11.83
N MET A 128 4.32 0.72 10.89
CA MET A 128 4.74 1.29 9.61
C MET A 128 5.50 2.60 9.79
N LEU A 129 5.08 3.47 10.72
CA LEU A 129 5.78 4.72 11.01
C LEU A 129 7.17 4.50 11.64
N GLU A 130 7.38 3.36 12.29
CA GLU A 130 8.67 2.96 12.86
C GLU A 130 9.54 2.16 11.88
N ASP A 131 9.02 1.74 10.74
CA ASP A 131 9.73 0.95 9.74
C ASP A 131 11.00 1.65 9.26
N PRO A 132 12.18 0.99 9.31
CA PRO A 132 13.46 1.58 8.90
C PRO A 132 13.48 2.05 7.44
N GLN A 133 12.78 1.35 6.54
CA GLN A 133 12.74 1.71 5.13
C GLN A 133 11.86 2.94 4.89
N VAL A 134 10.74 3.07 5.60
CA VAL A 134 9.87 4.25 5.56
C VAL A 134 10.64 5.48 6.04
N LYS A 135 11.40 5.33 7.14
CA LYS A 135 12.27 6.39 7.68
C LYS A 135 13.41 6.74 6.72
N TYR A 136 14.14 5.75 6.22
CA TYR A 136 15.22 5.94 5.25
C TYR A 136 14.75 6.67 3.98
N ASN A 137 13.59 6.31 3.46
CA ASN A 137 13.02 6.94 2.28
C ASN A 137 12.49 8.35 2.55
N ASN A 138 12.37 8.76 3.81
CA ASN A 138 11.73 10.01 4.22
C ASN A 138 10.33 10.15 3.64
N ASN A 139 9.53 9.08 3.78
CA ASN A 139 8.17 9.04 3.24
C ASN A 139 7.19 9.87 4.07
N ILE A 140 7.51 10.15 5.34
CA ILE A 140 6.72 10.99 6.23
C ILE A 140 7.50 12.29 6.49
N LEU A 141 6.88 13.39 6.12
CA LEU A 141 7.45 14.72 6.29
C LEU A 141 6.79 15.41 7.50
N THR A 142 7.59 16.17 8.25
CA THR A 142 7.08 17.02 9.33
C THR A 142 7.20 18.48 8.91
N MET A 143 6.14 19.25 9.10
CA MET A 143 6.13 20.71 8.92
C MET A 143 5.65 21.37 10.21
N HIS A 144 6.20 22.54 10.53
CA HIS A 144 5.74 23.34 11.65
C HIS A 144 4.71 24.35 11.16
N HIS A 145 3.45 24.17 11.55
CA HIS A 145 2.36 25.09 11.24
C HIS A 145 2.16 26.07 12.40
N PRO A 146 2.08 27.40 12.16
CA PRO A 146 2.07 28.41 13.20
C PRO A 146 0.87 28.32 14.16
N VAL A 147 -0.21 27.64 13.75
CA VAL A 147 -1.41 27.45 14.57
C VAL A 147 -1.57 26.03 15.05
N ALA A 148 -1.30 25.03 14.18
CA ALA A 148 -1.51 23.60 14.47
C ALA A 148 -0.27 22.94 15.11
N GLY A 149 0.89 23.61 15.19
CA GLY A 149 2.13 23.01 15.65
C GLY A 149 2.73 22.05 14.61
N ASP A 150 3.36 20.99 15.08
CA ASP A 150 3.98 20.00 14.19
C ASP A 150 2.93 19.11 13.53
N VAL A 151 2.88 19.17 12.21
CA VAL A 151 1.97 18.39 11.37
C VAL A 151 2.77 17.41 10.54
N ARG A 152 2.43 16.14 10.60
CA ARG A 152 3.02 15.09 9.76
C ARG A 152 2.16 14.85 8.53
N VAL A 153 2.80 14.73 7.36
CA VAL A 153 2.15 14.46 6.09
C VAL A 153 2.89 13.37 5.33
N VAL A 154 2.18 12.63 4.51
CA VAL A 154 2.79 11.70 3.57
C VAL A 154 3.49 12.50 2.47
N GLY A 155 4.77 12.23 2.26
CA GLY A 155 5.55 12.81 1.17
C GLY A 155 5.09 12.30 -0.21
N HIS A 156 5.50 13.00 -1.26
CA HIS A 156 5.21 12.55 -2.61
C HIS A 156 5.94 11.24 -2.92
N ALA A 157 5.26 10.29 -3.59
CA ALA A 157 5.85 8.98 -3.89
C ALA A 157 7.07 9.06 -4.83
N ASN A 158 7.08 10.02 -5.76
CA ASN A 158 8.17 10.17 -6.70
C ASN A 158 9.28 11.06 -6.13
N LYS A 159 10.52 10.64 -6.40
CA LYS A 159 11.72 11.45 -6.16
C LYS A 159 12.19 12.06 -7.49
N TYR A 160 12.67 13.28 -7.46
CA TYR A 160 13.23 13.98 -8.60
C TYR A 160 14.73 14.19 -8.37
N ASP A 161 15.55 13.68 -9.27
CA ASP A 161 17.02 13.63 -9.12
C ASP A 161 17.46 13.04 -7.76
N GLY A 162 16.75 11.97 -7.32
CA GLY A 162 17.00 11.29 -6.05
C GLY A 162 16.51 12.02 -4.81
N LYS A 163 15.82 13.17 -4.96
CA LYS A 163 15.34 14.00 -3.84
C LYS A 163 13.83 13.96 -3.72
N ASN A 164 13.34 13.98 -2.49
CA ASN A 164 11.93 14.18 -2.22
C ASN A 164 11.51 15.61 -2.61
N ILE A 165 10.24 15.78 -2.98
CA ILE A 165 9.67 17.12 -3.21
C ILE A 165 9.57 17.84 -1.85
N GLU A 166 10.11 19.05 -1.82
CA GLU A 166 10.03 19.91 -0.64
C GLU A 166 8.62 20.48 -0.46
N ILE A 167 8.22 20.68 0.79
CA ILE A 167 6.99 21.40 1.13
C ILE A 167 7.21 22.89 0.84
N ARG A 168 6.60 23.39 -0.21
CA ARG A 168 6.78 24.78 -0.66
C ARG A 168 5.94 25.77 0.14
N LYS A 169 4.76 25.36 0.56
CA LYS A 169 3.81 26.16 1.35
C LYS A 169 3.12 25.28 2.37
N LEU A 170 2.87 25.84 3.52
CA LEU A 170 2.03 25.23 4.55
C LEU A 170 0.56 25.27 4.12
N PRO A 171 -0.30 24.39 4.65
CA PRO A 171 -1.74 24.52 4.50
C PRO A 171 -2.18 25.91 4.97
N PRO A 172 -2.89 26.68 4.14
CA PRO A 172 -3.27 28.04 4.51
C PRO A 172 -4.44 28.03 5.51
N LYS A 173 -4.53 29.09 6.31
CA LYS A 173 -5.76 29.40 7.04
C LYS A 173 -6.90 29.70 6.08
N LEU A 174 -8.13 29.59 6.57
CA LEU A 174 -9.30 29.92 5.77
C LEU A 174 -9.24 31.38 5.30
N GLY A 175 -9.23 31.58 3.98
CA GLY A 175 -9.19 32.89 3.37
C GLY A 175 -7.80 33.57 3.29
N GLU A 176 -6.74 32.99 3.87
CA GLU A 176 -5.39 33.56 3.90
C GLU A 176 -4.87 33.99 2.53
N SER A 177 -5.13 33.21 1.49
CA SER A 177 -4.68 33.50 0.13
C SER A 177 -5.70 34.29 -0.73
N THR A 178 -6.85 34.67 -0.20
CA THR A 178 -7.96 35.25 -0.97
C THR A 178 -7.53 36.53 -1.70
N GLN A 179 -6.88 37.46 -1.01
CA GLN A 179 -6.43 38.71 -1.62
C GLN A 179 -5.39 38.50 -2.71
N GLU A 180 -4.39 37.63 -2.44
CA GLU A 180 -3.33 37.29 -3.40
C GLU A 180 -3.92 36.72 -4.68
N ILE A 181 -4.87 35.79 -4.55
CA ILE A 181 -5.52 35.11 -5.69
C ILE A 181 -6.33 36.12 -6.51
N LEU A 182 -7.15 36.96 -5.87
CA LEU A 182 -7.94 37.96 -6.56
C LEU A 182 -7.08 39.00 -7.28
N LYS A 183 -5.98 39.43 -6.68
CA LYS A 183 -5.01 40.31 -7.34
C LYS A 183 -4.37 39.64 -8.56
N LYS A 184 -3.98 38.38 -8.48
CA LYS A 184 -3.45 37.59 -9.62
C LYS A 184 -4.46 37.42 -10.75
N LEU A 185 -5.74 37.40 -10.43
CA LEU A 185 -6.84 37.34 -11.40
C LEU A 185 -7.17 38.71 -12.01
N GLY A 186 -6.48 39.80 -11.61
CA GLY A 186 -6.62 41.12 -12.18
C GLY A 186 -7.68 41.99 -11.51
N TYR A 187 -8.23 41.58 -10.36
CA TYR A 187 -9.15 42.46 -9.62
C TYR A 187 -8.40 43.59 -8.95
N SER A 188 -8.99 44.82 -9.02
CA SER A 188 -8.44 45.99 -8.33
C SER A 188 -8.59 45.85 -6.83
N GLU A 189 -7.70 46.52 -6.07
CA GLU A 189 -7.78 46.56 -4.60
C GLU A 189 -9.12 47.10 -4.10
N GLU A 190 -9.66 48.10 -4.79
CA GLU A 190 -10.96 48.67 -4.48
C GLU A 190 -12.08 47.63 -4.63
N THR A 191 -12.07 46.87 -5.71
CA THR A 191 -13.03 45.78 -5.95
C THR A 191 -12.92 44.70 -4.89
N ILE A 192 -11.69 44.29 -4.54
CA ILE A 192 -11.43 43.28 -3.52
C ILE A 192 -11.96 43.72 -2.14
N LYS A 193 -11.71 44.98 -1.77
CA LYS A 193 -12.23 45.56 -0.54
C LYS A 193 -13.75 45.57 -0.50
N LYS A 194 -14.38 45.99 -1.61
CA LYS A 194 -15.84 45.96 -1.75
C LYS A 194 -16.45 44.55 -1.63
N TYR A 195 -15.75 43.55 -2.15
CA TYR A 195 -16.17 42.16 -1.98
C TYR A 195 -16.13 41.69 -0.53
N LYS A 196 -15.10 42.12 0.23
CA LYS A 196 -15.03 41.84 1.66
C LYS A 196 -16.15 42.55 2.45
N GLU A 197 -16.36 43.85 2.19
CA GLU A 197 -17.40 44.63 2.84
C GLU A 197 -18.81 44.07 2.60
N ASN A 198 -19.04 43.53 1.41
CA ASN A 198 -20.30 42.90 1.04
C ASN A 198 -20.41 41.41 1.47
N GLY A 199 -19.42 40.86 2.17
CA GLY A 199 -19.40 39.47 2.63
C GLY A 199 -19.29 38.44 1.51
N ILE A 200 -18.88 38.82 0.30
CA ILE A 200 -18.67 37.92 -0.85
C ILE A 200 -17.43 37.08 -0.63
N VAL A 201 -16.40 37.64 -0.04
CA VAL A 201 -15.15 37.02 0.33
C VAL A 201 -14.75 37.36 1.76
N ASN A 202 -14.00 36.49 2.42
CA ASN A 202 -13.47 36.76 3.74
C ASN A 202 -12.01 36.32 3.85
N TRP A 203 -11.27 36.97 4.74
CA TRP A 203 -9.94 36.59 5.22
C TRP A 203 -9.68 37.22 6.58
N GLU A 204 -8.91 36.54 7.42
CA GLU A 204 -8.36 37.07 8.66
C GLU A 204 -7.07 37.85 8.42
#